data_97e122a18520c173898a0851df5cb48d
#
_entry.id   97e122a18520c173898a0851df5cb48d
#
_cell.length_a   1.000
_cell.length_b   1.000
_cell.length_c   1.000
_cell.angle_alpha   90.00
_cell.angle_beta   90.00
_cell.angle_gamma   90.00
#
_symmetry.space_group_name_H-M   'P 1'
#
loop_
_entity.id
_entity.type
_entity.pdbx_description
1 polymer ?
#
loop_
_entity_poly.entity_id
_entity_poly.type
_entity_poly.pdbx_seq_one_letter_code
_entity_poly.pdbx_strand_id
1 'polypeptide(L)'
;CTEAAATVQGVRQALQGQTLAHIVNTHLHSDHCGGNAALQAAWPQVQTWVAPGQLALVQAWDPVGLSYAPTGQRCPQFRADGVVQPGATVQLGLRDWQVHAAPGHDPHSVVLFEPQRRLLISADALWERGFGVVFPELEGEQAFAEVEATLDVIEQLQPEWVLPGHGSMFSDVAGALAVARKRLADFQADPQRHAQ
;
A
#
# COMPACT_ATOMS: atom_id res chain seq x y z
N CYS A 1 -7.81 0.45 9.51
CA CYS A 1 -7.87 1.61 10.42
C CYS A 1 -9.09 1.46 11.34
N THR A 2 -8.88 1.00 12.57
CA THR A 2 -9.96 0.71 13.52
C THR A 2 -10.53 1.96 14.18
N GLU A 3 -9.88 3.11 14.04
CA GLU A 3 -10.28 4.37 14.66
C GLU A 3 -10.58 5.46 13.64
N ALA A 4 -11.73 5.32 12.96
CA ALA A 4 -12.17 6.25 11.91
C ALA A 4 -12.18 7.72 12.35
N ALA A 5 -12.55 8.00 13.61
CA ALA A 5 -12.57 9.37 14.15
C ALA A 5 -11.15 9.95 14.29
N ALA A 6 -10.19 9.15 14.76
CA ALA A 6 -8.80 9.56 14.89
C ALA A 6 -8.17 9.80 13.51
N THR A 7 -8.48 8.97 12.51
CA THR A 7 -8.03 9.16 11.12
C THR A 7 -8.54 10.49 10.56
N VAL A 8 -9.84 10.79 10.69
CA VAL A 8 -10.42 12.05 10.22
C VAL A 8 -9.80 13.25 10.94
N GLN A 9 -9.58 13.15 12.25
CA GLN A 9 -8.96 14.22 13.02
C GLN A 9 -7.50 14.47 12.59
N GLY A 10 -6.71 13.41 12.42
CA GLY A 10 -5.32 13.51 11.95
C GLY A 10 -5.22 14.15 10.56
N VAL A 11 -6.08 13.74 9.63
CA VAL A 11 -6.13 14.33 8.28
C VAL A 11 -6.55 15.80 8.35
N ARG A 12 -7.54 16.18 9.17
CA ARG A 12 -7.92 17.60 9.36
C ARG A 12 -6.77 18.45 9.89
N GLN A 13 -6.03 17.93 10.85
CA GLN A 13 -4.86 18.62 11.40
C GLN A 13 -3.76 18.79 10.33
N ALA A 14 -3.48 17.76 9.57
CA ALA A 14 -2.47 17.81 8.49
C ALA A 14 -2.87 18.79 7.36
N LEU A 15 -4.14 18.86 7.02
CA LEU A 15 -4.67 19.74 5.97
C LEU A 15 -4.69 21.22 6.35
N GLN A 16 -4.67 21.58 7.65
CA GLN A 16 -4.65 22.97 8.12
C GLN A 16 -5.72 23.85 7.46
N GLY A 17 -6.93 23.32 7.30
CA GLY A 17 -8.05 24.02 6.66
C GLY A 17 -8.18 23.84 5.16
N GLN A 18 -7.23 23.17 4.51
CA GLN A 18 -7.36 22.78 3.10
C GLN A 18 -8.35 21.63 2.94
N THR A 19 -8.83 21.42 1.71
CA THR A 19 -9.76 20.34 1.38
C THR A 19 -8.98 19.08 1.00
N LEU A 20 -9.44 17.91 1.46
CA LEU A 20 -8.95 16.63 0.98
C LEU A 20 -9.48 16.39 -0.44
N ALA A 21 -8.59 16.40 -1.43
CA ALA A 21 -8.96 16.21 -2.83
C ALA A 21 -8.92 14.73 -3.25
N HIS A 22 -7.91 13.98 -2.77
CA HIS A 22 -7.69 12.61 -3.18
C HIS A 22 -7.37 11.71 -1.99
N ILE A 23 -7.86 10.48 -2.05
CA ILE A 23 -7.40 9.32 -1.27
C ILE A 23 -6.80 8.36 -2.29
N VAL A 24 -5.57 7.95 -2.08
CA VAL A 24 -4.88 6.98 -2.94
C VAL A 24 -4.52 5.77 -2.11
N ASN A 25 -5.10 4.63 -2.46
CA ASN A 25 -4.81 3.37 -1.80
C ASN A 25 -3.76 2.59 -2.60
N THR A 26 -2.67 2.26 -1.96
CA THR A 26 -1.61 1.42 -2.53
C THR A 26 -2.06 -0.02 -2.68
N HIS A 27 -2.87 -0.50 -1.75
CA HIS A 27 -3.57 -1.79 -1.73
C HIS A 27 -4.76 -1.70 -0.75
N LEU A 28 -5.60 -2.74 -0.66
CA LEU A 28 -6.88 -2.66 0.05
C LEU A 28 -6.94 -3.53 1.32
N HIS A 29 -5.83 -3.80 2.00
CA HIS A 29 -5.93 -4.34 3.35
C HIS A 29 -6.61 -3.34 4.29
N SER A 30 -7.40 -3.85 5.23
CA SER A 30 -8.32 -3.03 6.04
C SER A 30 -7.63 -2.00 6.95
N ASP A 31 -6.39 -2.23 7.32
CA ASP A 31 -5.58 -1.31 8.11
C ASP A 31 -5.08 -0.11 7.28
N HIS A 32 -5.05 -0.23 5.94
CA HIS A 32 -4.71 0.86 5.02
C HIS A 32 -5.94 1.60 4.50
N CYS A 33 -7.04 0.91 4.17
CA CYS A 33 -8.22 1.52 3.57
C CYS A 33 -9.44 1.64 4.49
N GLY A 34 -9.42 1.07 5.69
CA GLY A 34 -10.56 1.08 6.62
C GLY A 34 -11.00 2.45 7.09
N GLY A 35 -10.20 3.51 6.89
CA GLY A 35 -10.55 4.90 7.14
C GLY A 35 -11.30 5.59 6.00
N ASN A 36 -11.34 5.00 4.80
CA ASN A 36 -11.85 5.63 3.58
C ASN A 36 -13.30 6.10 3.72
N ALA A 37 -14.18 5.25 4.23
CA ALA A 37 -15.60 5.60 4.42
C ALA A 37 -15.78 6.84 5.32
N ALA A 38 -15.01 6.93 6.40
CA ALA A 38 -15.07 8.08 7.31
C ALA A 38 -14.49 9.35 6.69
N LEU A 39 -13.42 9.23 5.91
CA LEU A 39 -12.85 10.34 5.15
C LEU A 39 -13.84 10.83 4.08
N GLN A 40 -14.50 9.93 3.36
CA GLN A 40 -15.53 10.29 2.38
C GLN A 40 -16.76 10.95 3.01
N ALA A 41 -17.16 10.53 4.21
CA ALA A 41 -18.21 11.19 4.96
C ALA A 41 -17.82 12.60 5.40
N ALA A 42 -16.54 12.81 5.78
CA ALA A 42 -16.02 14.11 6.21
C ALA A 42 -15.72 15.06 5.02
N TRP A 43 -15.37 14.51 3.86
CA TRP A 43 -15.11 15.22 2.60
C TRP A 43 -15.85 14.55 1.44
N PRO A 44 -17.16 14.83 1.24
CA PRO A 44 -17.99 14.11 0.25
C PRO A 44 -17.51 14.22 -1.21
N GLN A 45 -16.72 15.26 -1.53
CA GLN A 45 -16.17 15.48 -2.88
C GLN A 45 -14.82 14.81 -3.12
N VAL A 46 -14.25 14.14 -2.09
CA VAL A 46 -12.95 13.46 -2.23
C VAL A 46 -13.04 12.36 -3.28
N GLN A 47 -12.05 12.30 -4.16
CA GLN A 47 -11.90 11.20 -5.10
C GLN A 47 -11.03 10.11 -4.48
N THR A 48 -11.47 8.87 -4.58
CA THR A 48 -10.75 7.71 -4.05
C THR A 48 -10.26 6.84 -5.20
N TRP A 49 -8.94 6.67 -5.28
CA TRP A 49 -8.31 5.83 -6.28
C TRP A 49 -7.74 4.57 -5.63
N VAL A 50 -7.93 3.44 -6.29
CA VAL A 50 -7.52 2.12 -5.80
C VAL A 50 -6.54 1.46 -6.78
N ALA A 51 -5.88 0.41 -6.35
CA ALA A 51 -4.97 -0.35 -7.19
C ALA A 51 -5.72 -1.04 -8.36
N PRO A 52 -5.02 -1.35 -9.47
CA PRO A 52 -5.60 -2.07 -10.60
C PRO A 52 -6.20 -3.42 -10.17
N GLY A 53 -7.27 -3.82 -10.87
CA GLY A 53 -7.95 -5.09 -10.56
C GLY A 53 -8.96 -5.00 -9.41
N GLN A 54 -8.85 -4.02 -8.54
CA GLN A 54 -9.70 -3.90 -7.34
C GLN A 54 -10.90 -2.96 -7.53
N LEU A 55 -10.92 -2.11 -8.57
CA LEU A 55 -11.99 -1.12 -8.78
C LEU A 55 -13.38 -1.77 -8.87
N ALA A 56 -13.53 -2.80 -9.70
CA ALA A 56 -14.81 -3.48 -9.88
C ALA A 56 -15.28 -4.18 -8.59
N LEU A 57 -14.35 -4.74 -7.82
CA LEU A 57 -14.64 -5.37 -6.52
C LEU A 57 -15.14 -4.36 -5.48
N VAL A 58 -14.54 -3.17 -5.44
CA VAL A 58 -14.99 -2.08 -4.56
C VAL A 58 -16.34 -1.54 -5.00
N GLN A 59 -16.56 -1.36 -6.32
CA GLN A 59 -17.83 -0.87 -6.85
C GLN A 59 -18.99 -1.84 -6.60
N ALA A 60 -18.75 -3.14 -6.72
CA ALA A 60 -19.71 -4.19 -6.38
C ALA A 60 -19.80 -4.45 -4.86
N TRP A 61 -18.81 -3.96 -4.10
CA TRP A 61 -18.56 -4.29 -2.71
C TRP A 61 -18.55 -5.80 -2.44
N ASP A 62 -17.61 -6.48 -3.09
CA ASP A 62 -17.42 -7.91 -2.93
C ASP A 62 -16.40 -8.22 -1.81
N PRO A 63 -16.85 -8.51 -0.56
CA PRO A 63 -15.95 -8.74 0.57
C PRO A 63 -15.17 -10.06 0.46
N VAL A 64 -15.57 -10.95 -0.44
CA VAL A 64 -14.83 -12.20 -0.71
C VAL A 64 -13.70 -11.90 -1.70
N GLY A 65 -14.00 -11.25 -2.81
CA GLY A 65 -13.00 -10.85 -3.80
C GLY A 65 -12.00 -9.82 -3.26
N LEU A 66 -12.40 -8.99 -2.27
CA LEU A 66 -11.52 -8.07 -1.54
C LEU A 66 -10.77 -8.73 -0.38
N SER A 67 -10.85 -10.05 -0.23
CA SER A 67 -10.21 -10.85 0.83
C SER A 67 -10.68 -10.54 2.26
N TYR A 68 -11.63 -9.65 2.49
CA TYR A 68 -12.07 -9.28 3.85
C TYR A 68 -12.77 -10.43 4.56
N ALA A 69 -13.70 -11.12 3.90
CA ALA A 69 -14.43 -12.23 4.49
C ALA A 69 -13.52 -13.44 4.77
N PRO A 70 -12.66 -13.90 3.84
CA PRO A 70 -11.77 -15.04 4.07
C PRO A 70 -10.74 -14.81 5.18
N THR A 71 -10.25 -13.55 5.32
CA THR A 71 -9.19 -13.21 6.29
C THR A 71 -9.74 -12.62 7.59
N GLY A 72 -11.08 -12.51 7.74
CA GLY A 72 -11.71 -11.92 8.91
C GLY A 72 -11.48 -10.42 9.09
N GLN A 73 -10.99 -9.74 8.07
CA GLN A 73 -10.81 -8.30 8.07
C GLN A 73 -12.15 -7.57 8.07
N ARG A 74 -12.19 -6.41 8.72
CA ARG A 74 -13.37 -5.54 8.75
C ARG A 74 -13.03 -4.21 8.12
N CYS A 75 -13.69 -3.92 7.00
CA CYS A 75 -13.56 -2.65 6.30
C CYS A 75 -14.96 -2.09 6.02
N PRO A 76 -15.29 -0.87 6.47
CA PRO A 76 -16.52 -0.20 6.08
C PRO A 76 -16.54 0.05 4.58
N GLN A 77 -17.72 -0.15 3.94
CA GLN A 77 -17.89 0.11 2.52
C GLN A 77 -17.55 1.55 2.17
N PHE A 78 -16.75 1.74 1.14
CA PHE A 78 -16.37 3.04 0.59
C PHE A 78 -16.52 3.05 -0.93
N ARG A 79 -16.47 4.26 -1.53
CA ARG A 79 -16.56 4.47 -2.96
C ARG A 79 -15.16 4.51 -3.57
N ALA A 80 -14.96 3.88 -4.73
CA ALA A 80 -13.79 4.07 -5.57
C ALA A 80 -14.17 4.77 -6.88
N ASP A 81 -13.45 5.83 -7.21
CA ASP A 81 -13.74 6.71 -8.34
C ASP A 81 -12.77 6.48 -9.52
N GLY A 82 -11.62 5.84 -9.27
CA GLY A 82 -10.62 5.60 -10.30
C GLY A 82 -9.53 4.61 -9.86
N VAL A 83 -8.54 4.45 -10.73
CA VAL A 83 -7.45 3.50 -10.58
C VAL A 83 -6.10 4.23 -10.60
N VAL A 84 -5.20 3.80 -9.72
CA VAL A 84 -3.77 4.18 -9.73
C VAL A 84 -3.02 3.18 -10.60
N GLN A 85 -2.84 3.54 -11.88
CA GLN A 85 -2.31 2.62 -12.89
C GLN A 85 -0.78 2.56 -12.85
N PRO A 86 -0.14 1.38 -12.67
CA PRO A 86 1.30 1.22 -12.85
C PRO A 86 1.78 1.72 -14.22
N GLY A 87 2.92 2.40 -14.23
CA GLY A 87 3.48 3.06 -15.41
C GLY A 87 2.93 4.47 -15.66
N ALA A 88 1.86 4.87 -14.96
CA ALA A 88 1.35 6.24 -15.03
C ALA A 88 2.08 7.16 -14.04
N THR A 89 1.88 8.46 -14.23
CA THR A 89 2.21 9.51 -13.27
C THR A 89 0.92 10.11 -12.74
N VAL A 90 0.83 10.27 -11.43
CA VAL A 90 -0.30 10.91 -10.76
C VAL A 90 0.16 12.17 -10.06
N GLN A 91 -0.61 13.25 -10.17
CA GLN A 91 -0.33 14.48 -9.47
C GLN A 91 -1.02 14.45 -8.10
N LEU A 92 -0.22 14.48 -7.03
CA LEU A 92 -0.71 14.57 -5.66
C LEU A 92 -0.18 15.86 -5.03
N GLY A 93 -1.09 16.78 -4.79
CA GLY A 93 -0.74 18.15 -4.41
C GLY A 93 0.04 18.85 -5.52
N LEU A 94 1.24 19.33 -5.21
CA LEU A 94 2.10 20.02 -6.17
C LEU A 94 3.20 19.11 -6.78
N ARG A 95 3.06 17.79 -6.69
CA ARG A 95 4.11 16.84 -7.09
C ARG A 95 3.58 15.76 -7.99
N ASP A 96 4.45 15.35 -8.90
CA ASP A 96 4.22 14.23 -9.78
C ASP A 96 4.84 12.96 -9.17
N TRP A 97 4.00 11.94 -9.01
CA TRP A 97 4.37 10.65 -8.46
C TRP A 97 4.27 9.58 -9.54
N GLN A 98 5.36 8.86 -9.76
CA GLN A 98 5.39 7.68 -10.62
C GLN A 98 4.76 6.51 -9.87
N VAL A 99 3.89 5.78 -10.56
CA VAL A 99 3.23 4.58 -10.01
C VAL A 99 3.94 3.35 -10.52
N HIS A 100 4.39 2.50 -9.61
CA HIS A 100 5.04 1.23 -9.93
C HIS A 100 4.24 0.08 -9.34
N ALA A 101 4.08 -1.02 -10.10
CA ALA A 101 3.53 -2.27 -9.55
C ALA A 101 4.46 -2.79 -8.46
N ALA A 102 3.89 -3.33 -7.40
CA ALA A 102 4.62 -3.87 -6.26
C ALA A 102 3.92 -5.12 -5.69
N PRO A 103 3.68 -6.15 -6.53
CA PRO A 103 3.03 -7.38 -6.07
C PRO A 103 3.89 -8.13 -5.06
N GLY A 104 3.28 -9.11 -4.39
CA GLY A 104 3.90 -10.02 -3.43
C GLY A 104 3.26 -10.01 -2.05
N HIS A 105 3.13 -8.84 -1.38
CA HIS A 105 2.31 -8.70 -0.18
C HIS A 105 0.81 -8.68 -0.51
N ASP A 106 0.44 -8.03 -1.60
CA ASP A 106 -0.89 -8.03 -2.22
C ASP A 106 -0.66 -8.00 -3.74
N PRO A 107 -1.35 -8.86 -4.53
CA PRO A 107 -1.09 -9.02 -5.97
C PRO A 107 -1.38 -7.75 -6.79
N HIS A 108 -2.15 -6.82 -6.24
CA HIS A 108 -2.52 -5.57 -6.88
C HIS A 108 -1.78 -4.36 -6.31
N SER A 109 -0.88 -4.57 -5.34
CA SER A 109 -0.19 -3.49 -4.65
C SER A 109 0.61 -2.60 -5.60
N VAL A 110 0.67 -1.31 -5.27
CA VAL A 110 1.51 -0.32 -5.94
C VAL A 110 2.36 0.44 -4.93
N VAL A 111 3.49 0.96 -5.41
CA VAL A 111 4.29 1.96 -4.70
C VAL A 111 4.31 3.25 -5.49
N LEU A 112 4.49 4.39 -4.81
CA LEU A 112 4.53 5.70 -5.43
C LEU A 112 5.91 6.33 -5.23
N PHE A 113 6.54 6.76 -6.30
CA PHE A 113 7.87 7.37 -6.27
C PHE A 113 7.84 8.82 -6.77
N GLU A 114 8.32 9.75 -5.96
CA GLU A 114 8.52 11.16 -6.32
C GLU A 114 9.99 11.37 -6.68
N PRO A 115 10.32 11.56 -7.99
CA PRO A 115 11.71 11.48 -8.46
C PRO A 115 12.57 12.69 -8.10
N GLN A 116 11.99 13.88 -7.88
CA GLN A 116 12.77 15.09 -7.59
C GLN A 116 13.41 15.06 -6.20
N ARG A 117 12.71 14.48 -5.23
CA ARG A 117 13.19 14.31 -3.86
C ARG A 117 13.57 12.88 -3.52
N ARG A 118 13.45 12.00 -4.51
CA ARG A 118 13.70 10.57 -4.37
C ARG A 118 12.97 9.97 -3.16
N LEU A 119 11.68 10.34 -3.05
CA LEU A 119 10.81 9.94 -1.98
C LEU A 119 9.92 8.77 -2.43
N LEU A 120 9.93 7.67 -1.69
CA LEU A 120 9.12 6.49 -1.98
C LEU A 120 8.04 6.30 -0.91
N ILE A 121 6.79 6.16 -1.32
CA ILE A 121 5.73 5.57 -0.51
C ILE A 121 5.74 4.08 -0.84
N SER A 122 6.31 3.28 0.06
CA SER A 122 6.52 1.84 -0.17
C SER A 122 5.37 0.96 0.26
N ALA A 123 4.38 1.51 0.97
CA ALA A 123 3.33 0.70 1.59
C ALA A 123 3.93 -0.50 2.37
N ASP A 124 3.45 -1.70 2.07
CA ASP A 124 3.91 -2.92 2.72
C ASP A 124 4.96 -3.70 1.92
N ALA A 125 5.40 -3.13 0.78
CA ALA A 125 6.48 -3.70 -0.01
C ALA A 125 7.86 -3.59 0.65
N LEU A 126 8.11 -2.52 1.43
CA LEU A 126 9.36 -2.34 2.16
C LEU A 126 9.16 -1.52 3.44
N TRP A 127 9.55 -2.08 4.57
CA TRP A 127 9.67 -1.42 5.86
C TRP A 127 11.15 -1.28 6.25
N GLU A 128 11.46 -0.51 7.27
CA GLU A 128 12.84 -0.40 7.79
C GLU A 128 13.43 -1.77 8.17
N ARG A 129 12.56 -2.71 8.62
CA ARG A 129 12.97 -4.05 9.10
C ARG A 129 12.24 -5.18 8.40
N GLY A 130 12.07 -5.09 7.09
CA GLY A 130 11.44 -6.14 6.28
C GLY A 130 10.33 -5.62 5.38
N PHE A 131 9.27 -6.40 5.26
CA PHE A 131 8.10 -6.12 4.41
C PHE A 131 6.85 -6.75 5.02
N GLY A 132 5.67 -6.46 4.47
CA GLY A 132 4.38 -7.02 4.87
C GLY A 132 4.33 -8.54 4.77
N VAL A 133 3.40 -9.15 5.49
CA VAL A 133 3.21 -10.60 5.45
C VAL A 133 2.87 -11.04 4.02
N VAL A 134 3.44 -12.14 3.59
CA VAL A 134 3.16 -12.77 2.29
C VAL A 134 2.36 -14.03 2.55
N PHE A 135 1.26 -14.20 1.81
CA PHE A 135 0.37 -15.36 1.92
C PHE A 135 0.36 -16.14 0.60
N PRO A 136 1.36 -17.02 0.36
CA PRO A 136 1.45 -17.76 -0.90
C PRO A 136 0.19 -18.56 -1.23
N GLU A 137 -0.53 -19.05 -0.21
CA GLU A 137 -1.77 -19.81 -0.37
C GLU A 137 -2.94 -18.96 -0.89
N LEU A 138 -2.92 -17.64 -0.64
CA LEU A 138 -3.95 -16.70 -1.12
C LEU A 138 -3.55 -16.04 -2.44
N GLU A 139 -2.24 -15.83 -2.65
CA GLU A 139 -1.70 -15.04 -3.76
C GLU A 139 -1.07 -15.91 -4.86
N GLY A 140 -0.96 -17.23 -4.61
CA GLY A 140 -0.38 -18.19 -5.52
C GLY A 140 1.11 -18.44 -5.28
N GLU A 141 1.65 -19.45 -5.94
CA GLU A 141 3.02 -19.97 -5.72
C GLU A 141 4.15 -18.99 -6.08
N GLN A 142 3.84 -17.87 -6.73
CA GLN A 142 4.84 -16.90 -7.20
C GLN A 142 5.04 -15.70 -6.26
N ALA A 143 4.29 -15.59 -5.17
CA ALA A 143 4.32 -14.43 -4.28
C ALA A 143 5.74 -14.06 -3.79
N PHE A 144 6.59 -15.03 -3.49
CA PHE A 144 7.98 -14.76 -3.10
C PHE A 144 8.84 -14.20 -4.24
N ALA A 145 8.65 -14.68 -5.47
CA ALA A 145 9.34 -14.15 -6.64
C ALA A 145 8.86 -12.72 -6.96
N GLU A 146 7.60 -12.44 -6.72
CA GLU A 146 7.01 -11.11 -6.87
C GLU A 146 7.56 -10.13 -5.83
N VAL A 147 7.72 -10.56 -4.56
CA VAL A 147 8.40 -9.76 -3.54
C VAL A 147 9.82 -9.44 -3.97
N GLU A 148 10.58 -10.41 -4.46
CA GLU A 148 11.95 -10.21 -4.93
C GLU A 148 12.00 -9.18 -6.06
N ALA A 149 11.15 -9.34 -7.09
CA ALA A 149 11.05 -8.39 -8.20
C ALA A 149 10.65 -6.98 -7.74
N THR A 150 9.77 -6.88 -6.76
CA THR A 150 9.38 -5.60 -6.15
C THR A 150 10.54 -4.94 -5.42
N LEU A 151 11.34 -5.70 -4.66
CA LEU A 151 12.56 -5.18 -4.02
C LEU A 151 13.58 -4.70 -5.06
N ASP A 152 13.71 -5.39 -6.21
CA ASP A 152 14.56 -4.96 -7.32
C ASP A 152 14.11 -3.65 -7.94
N VAL A 153 12.80 -3.46 -8.12
CA VAL A 153 12.22 -2.19 -8.57
C VAL A 153 12.56 -1.07 -7.59
N ILE A 154 12.37 -1.28 -6.29
CA ILE A 154 12.68 -0.28 -5.26
C ILE A 154 14.17 0.07 -5.27
N GLU A 155 15.06 -0.91 -5.40
CA GLU A 155 16.51 -0.69 -5.50
C GLU A 155 16.88 0.14 -6.74
N GLN A 156 16.26 -0.15 -7.90
CA GLN A 156 16.49 0.59 -9.15
C GLN A 156 16.00 2.04 -9.07
N LEU A 157 14.91 2.32 -8.37
CA LEU A 157 14.43 3.68 -8.12
C LEU A 157 15.38 4.51 -7.26
N GLN A 158 16.23 3.86 -6.48
CA GLN A 158 17.21 4.50 -5.60
C GLN A 158 16.61 5.60 -4.71
N PRO A 159 15.55 5.34 -3.95
CA PRO A 159 14.97 6.35 -3.08
C PRO A 159 15.98 6.81 -2.02
N GLU A 160 15.88 8.08 -1.61
CA GLU A 160 16.64 8.61 -0.47
C GLU A 160 15.83 8.52 0.82
N TRP A 161 14.51 8.57 0.69
CA TRP A 161 13.59 8.47 1.81
C TRP A 161 12.45 7.52 1.49
N VAL A 162 12.06 6.74 2.48
CA VAL A 162 10.94 5.81 2.38
C VAL A 162 9.89 6.13 3.44
N LEU A 163 8.65 6.26 3.01
CA LEU A 163 7.45 6.31 3.85
C LEU A 163 6.78 4.92 3.77
N PRO A 164 6.99 4.07 4.78
CA PRO A 164 6.41 2.73 4.78
C PRO A 164 4.94 2.74 5.21
N GLY A 165 4.23 1.64 4.94
CA GLY A 165 2.88 1.42 5.47
C GLY A 165 2.87 1.28 6.98
N HIS A 166 3.93 0.69 7.55
CA HIS A 166 4.11 0.53 8.99
C HIS A 166 5.50 1.00 9.44
N GLY A 167 5.54 1.65 10.60
CA GLY A 167 6.77 2.19 11.17
C GLY A 167 7.00 3.66 10.81
N SER A 168 8.21 4.14 11.08
CA SER A 168 8.61 5.52 10.80
C SER A 168 9.23 5.65 9.42
N MET A 169 9.22 6.87 8.87
CA MET A 169 10.00 7.22 7.69
C MET A 169 11.49 6.96 7.95
N PHE A 170 12.21 6.43 6.96
CA PHE A 170 13.62 6.09 7.08
C PHE A 170 14.41 6.42 5.80
N SER A 171 15.75 6.49 5.93
CA SER A 171 16.68 6.81 4.84
C SER A 171 17.79 5.77 4.64
N ASP A 172 17.95 4.82 5.55
CA ASP A 172 18.86 3.68 5.31
C ASP A 172 18.18 2.63 4.41
N VAL A 173 17.97 2.98 3.16
CA VAL A 173 17.28 2.14 2.19
C VAL A 173 18.09 0.89 1.85
N ALA A 174 19.42 1.01 1.73
CA ALA A 174 20.28 -0.13 1.44
C ALA A 174 20.26 -1.16 2.59
N GLY A 175 20.31 -0.70 3.84
CA GLY A 175 20.17 -1.57 5.01
C GLY A 175 18.78 -2.23 5.07
N ALA A 176 17.73 -1.49 4.81
CA ALA A 176 16.36 -2.03 4.78
C ALA A 176 16.16 -3.10 3.69
N LEU A 177 16.67 -2.86 2.47
CA LEU A 177 16.66 -3.84 1.38
C LEU A 177 17.44 -5.11 1.74
N ALA A 178 18.61 -4.97 2.36
CA ALA A 178 19.40 -6.13 2.80
C ALA A 178 18.63 -6.98 3.84
N VAL A 179 17.98 -6.33 4.81
CA VAL A 179 17.13 -7.01 5.81
C VAL A 179 15.93 -7.69 5.14
N ALA A 180 15.26 -7.02 4.20
CA ALA A 180 14.11 -7.56 3.47
C ALA A 180 14.51 -8.79 2.65
N ARG A 181 15.61 -8.73 1.89
CA ARG A 181 16.10 -9.87 1.08
C ARG A 181 16.51 -11.05 1.96
N LYS A 182 17.18 -10.77 3.10
CA LYS A 182 17.50 -11.84 4.05
C LYS A 182 16.23 -12.52 4.58
N ARG A 183 15.23 -11.73 4.98
CA ARG A 183 13.94 -12.26 5.48
C ARG A 183 13.25 -13.11 4.40
N LEU A 184 13.25 -12.66 3.14
CA LEU A 184 12.69 -13.41 2.02
C LEU A 184 13.41 -14.75 1.83
N ALA A 185 14.74 -14.75 1.86
CA ALA A 185 15.54 -15.98 1.76
C ALA A 185 15.26 -16.96 2.92
N ASP A 186 15.11 -16.44 4.15
CA ASP A 186 14.76 -17.24 5.33
C ASP A 186 13.36 -17.87 5.16
N PHE A 187 12.36 -17.17 4.59
CA PHE A 187 11.03 -17.72 4.29
C PHE A 187 11.08 -18.79 3.20
N GLN A 188 11.84 -18.58 2.14
CA GLN A 188 12.00 -19.57 1.06
C GLN A 188 12.70 -20.85 1.55
N ALA A 189 13.67 -20.72 2.48
CA ALA A 189 14.41 -21.84 3.03
C ALA A 189 13.58 -22.70 4.01
N ASP A 190 12.67 -22.09 4.78
CA ASP A 190 11.83 -22.80 5.76
C ASP A 190 10.42 -22.15 5.84
N PRO A 191 9.55 -22.43 4.84
CA PRO A 191 8.21 -21.87 4.79
C PRO A 191 7.35 -22.22 6.02
N GLN A 192 7.54 -23.39 6.62
CA GLN A 192 6.74 -23.86 7.76
C GLN A 192 7.06 -23.11 9.05
N ARG A 193 8.29 -22.65 9.22
CA ARG A 193 8.71 -21.88 10.39
C ARG A 193 8.05 -20.50 10.45
N HIS A 194 7.60 -20.01 9.33
CA HIS A 194 7.11 -18.63 9.18
C HIS A 194 5.59 -18.56 8.91
N ALA A 195 4.92 -19.73 8.88
CA ALA A 195 3.47 -19.85 8.73
C ALA A 195 2.71 -19.82 10.08
N GLN A 196 3.37 -19.39 11.19
CA GLN A 196 2.80 -19.30 12.53
C GLN A 196 2.59 -17.85 12.95
#